data_01c3ebd9633600597167ff635a2d8f22
#
_entry.id   01c3ebd9633600597167ff635a2d8f22
#
_cell.length_a   1.000
_cell.length_b   1.000
_cell.length_c   1.000
_cell.angle_alpha   90.00
_cell.angle_beta   90.00
_cell.angle_gamma   90.00
#
_symmetry.space_group_name_H-M   'P 1'
#
loop_
_entity.id
_entity.type
_entity.pdbx_description
1 polymer ?
#
loop_
_entity_poly.entity_id
_entity_poly.type
_entity_poly.pdbx_seq_one_letter_code
_entity_poly.pdbx_strand_id
1 'polypeptide(L)'
;MEVLSSRILLRPADLARSQRFYRDVLGLAVYREFGSPPDRGVVFFLGNGFLEVSGRGDGPPGRAVMIWLQVRDLPAEHARLAASGARILREPVTEPWGLTEMWIEDPDGTRIVLVEVPGDHPLRRDTRLSGKPSAGRPVRTGVAARRPGGPPPRT
;
A
#
# COMPACT_ATOMS: atom_id res chain seq x y z
N MET A 1 -12.93 -14.57 -4.51
CA MET A 1 -11.70 -14.55 -3.68
C MET A 1 -11.74 -13.27 -2.85
N GLU A 2 -11.52 -13.37 -1.55
CA GLU A 2 -11.35 -12.23 -0.65
C GLU A 2 -9.87 -12.07 -0.32
N VAL A 3 -9.31 -10.86 -0.56
CA VAL A 3 -7.89 -10.58 -0.29
C VAL A 3 -7.82 -9.73 0.97
N LEU A 4 -7.30 -10.29 2.07
CA LEU A 4 -7.20 -9.61 3.36
C LEU A 4 -5.93 -8.76 3.50
N SER A 5 -4.87 -9.11 2.76
CA SER A 5 -3.59 -8.40 2.75
C SER A 5 -2.83 -8.71 1.47
N SER A 6 -1.90 -7.84 1.10
CA SER A 6 -1.02 -8.05 -0.06
C SER A 6 0.44 -7.83 0.30
N ARG A 7 1.33 -8.57 -0.36
CA ARG A 7 2.77 -8.43 -0.18
C ARG A 7 3.51 -8.73 -1.48
N ILE A 8 4.44 -7.85 -1.83
CA ILE A 8 5.42 -8.09 -2.88
C ILE A 8 6.62 -8.80 -2.26
N LEU A 9 7.08 -9.88 -2.86
CA LEU A 9 8.24 -10.63 -2.40
C LEU A 9 9.40 -10.41 -3.37
N LEU A 10 10.48 -9.80 -2.88
CA LEU A 10 11.74 -9.65 -3.61
C LEU A 10 12.76 -10.66 -3.09
N ARG A 11 13.43 -11.33 -4.04
CA ARG A 11 14.53 -12.28 -3.81
C ARG A 11 15.78 -11.70 -4.45
N PRO A 12 16.52 -10.85 -3.75
CA PRO A 12 17.68 -10.15 -4.31
C PRO A 12 18.88 -11.06 -4.46
N ALA A 13 19.80 -10.69 -5.34
CA ALA A 13 21.09 -11.35 -5.44
C ALA A 13 21.98 -11.06 -4.20
N ASP A 14 21.95 -9.84 -3.68
CA ASP A 14 22.59 -9.42 -2.44
C ASP A 14 21.54 -8.89 -1.44
N LEU A 15 21.16 -9.73 -0.49
CA LEU A 15 20.12 -9.45 0.48
C LEU A 15 20.42 -8.21 1.33
N ALA A 16 21.64 -8.10 1.84
CA ALA A 16 22.01 -6.99 2.72
C ALA A 16 22.05 -5.65 1.97
N ARG A 17 22.51 -5.64 0.71
CA ARG A 17 22.52 -4.46 -0.15
C ARG A 17 21.11 -3.98 -0.45
N SER A 18 20.22 -4.89 -0.83
CA SER A 18 18.85 -4.55 -1.17
C SER A 18 18.06 -4.09 0.07
N GLN A 19 18.23 -4.73 1.22
CA GLN A 19 17.60 -4.28 2.46
C GLN A 19 18.04 -2.87 2.86
N ARG A 20 19.35 -2.55 2.72
CA ARG A 20 19.83 -1.18 2.95
C ARG A 20 19.23 -0.19 1.98
N PHE A 21 19.12 -0.53 0.70
CA PHE A 21 18.49 0.35 -0.28
C PHE A 21 17.05 0.72 0.12
N TYR A 22 16.23 -0.26 0.42
CA TYR A 22 14.83 0.00 0.79
C TYR A 22 14.69 0.72 2.13
N ARG A 23 15.57 0.44 3.09
CA ARG A 23 15.56 1.09 4.41
C ARG A 23 16.14 2.51 4.36
N ASP A 24 17.35 2.65 3.83
CA ASP A 24 18.18 3.85 4.03
C ASP A 24 18.09 4.81 2.83
N VAL A 25 18.02 4.29 1.60
CA VAL A 25 17.92 5.10 0.38
C VAL A 25 16.47 5.42 0.05
N LEU A 26 15.61 4.42 -0.05
CA LEU A 26 14.20 4.65 -0.33
C LEU A 26 13.44 5.15 0.92
N GLY A 27 13.92 4.86 2.11
CA GLY A 27 13.36 5.38 3.38
C GLY A 27 12.07 4.68 3.81
N LEU A 28 11.87 3.42 3.43
CA LEU A 28 10.68 2.68 3.84
C LEU A 28 10.76 2.27 5.31
N ALA A 29 9.68 2.49 6.05
CA ALA A 29 9.56 2.05 7.43
C ALA A 29 9.50 0.52 7.52
N VAL A 30 10.28 -0.05 8.45
CA VAL A 30 10.27 -1.48 8.73
C VAL A 30 8.99 -1.86 9.47
N TYR A 31 8.27 -2.84 8.94
CA TYR A 31 7.14 -3.47 9.63
C TYR A 31 7.62 -4.54 10.59
N ARG A 32 8.46 -5.46 10.12
CA ARG A 32 9.07 -6.52 10.94
C ARG A 32 10.32 -7.12 10.29
N GLU A 33 11.12 -7.77 11.12
CA GLU A 33 12.22 -8.63 10.69
C GLU A 33 11.94 -10.08 11.15
N PHE A 34 12.50 -11.07 10.46
CA PHE A 34 12.34 -12.48 10.79
C PHE A 34 13.57 -13.28 10.35
N GLY A 35 13.75 -14.46 10.95
CA GLY A 35 14.94 -15.28 10.72
C GLY A 35 16.18 -14.74 11.41
N SER A 36 17.32 -15.29 11.08
CA SER A 36 18.63 -14.94 11.67
C SER A 36 19.65 -14.55 10.60
N PRO A 37 20.63 -13.70 10.92
CA PRO A 37 21.72 -13.43 10.00
C PRO A 37 22.44 -14.72 9.57
N PRO A 38 22.95 -14.81 8.32
CA PRO A 38 22.95 -13.76 7.29
C PRO A 38 21.65 -13.65 6.48
N ASP A 39 20.69 -14.56 6.67
CA ASP A 39 19.49 -14.71 5.82
C ASP A 39 18.24 -14.05 6.42
N ARG A 40 18.42 -13.07 7.33
CA ARG A 40 17.33 -12.33 7.95
C ARG A 40 16.49 -11.61 6.90
N GLY A 41 15.19 -11.91 6.86
CA GLY A 41 14.23 -11.21 6.01
C GLY A 41 13.72 -9.93 6.68
N VAL A 42 13.44 -8.91 5.87
CA VAL A 42 12.84 -7.65 6.30
C VAL A 42 11.57 -7.40 5.52
N VAL A 43 10.52 -7.00 6.23
CA VAL A 43 9.25 -6.56 5.66
C VAL A 43 9.10 -5.08 5.91
N PHE A 44 8.83 -4.32 4.86
CA PHE A 44 8.62 -2.89 4.89
C PHE A 44 7.15 -2.56 4.67
N PHE A 45 6.68 -1.44 5.23
CA PHE A 45 5.41 -0.85 4.83
C PHE A 45 5.50 -0.30 3.40
N LEU A 46 4.48 -0.58 2.59
CA LEU A 46 4.37 -0.11 1.21
C LEU A 46 2.95 0.43 0.96
N GLY A 47 2.64 1.56 1.57
CA GLY A 47 1.27 2.10 1.52
C GLY A 47 0.27 1.13 2.15
N ASN A 48 -0.71 0.67 1.37
CA ASN A 48 -1.74 -0.28 1.82
C ASN A 48 -1.29 -1.75 1.80
N GLY A 49 -0.05 -2.03 1.42
CA GLY A 49 0.54 -3.37 1.37
C GLY A 49 1.92 -3.40 1.98
N PHE A 50 2.66 -4.45 1.66
CA PHE A 50 3.99 -4.68 2.19
C PHE A 50 4.98 -5.05 1.08
N LEU A 51 6.26 -4.76 1.34
CA LEU A 51 7.38 -5.26 0.57
C LEU A 51 8.23 -6.15 1.47
N GLU A 52 8.40 -7.40 1.09
CA GLU A 52 9.33 -8.32 1.76
C GLU A 52 10.59 -8.49 0.94
N VAL A 53 11.73 -8.21 1.56
CA VAL A 53 13.05 -8.42 0.99
C VAL A 53 13.73 -9.53 1.79
N SER A 54 13.74 -10.75 1.22
CA SER A 54 14.21 -11.95 1.91
C SER A 54 14.65 -13.03 0.91
N GLY A 55 15.39 -14.01 1.41
CA GLY A 55 15.92 -15.10 0.57
C GLY A 55 16.93 -14.61 -0.48
N ARG A 56 17.15 -15.42 -1.50
CA ARG A 56 18.08 -15.11 -2.61
C ARG A 56 17.42 -15.44 -3.94
N GLY A 57 17.67 -14.61 -4.94
CA GLY A 57 17.33 -14.84 -6.34
C GLY A 57 18.57 -15.12 -7.17
N ASP A 58 18.36 -15.73 -8.32
CA ASP A 58 19.45 -16.15 -9.22
C ASP A 58 19.79 -15.10 -10.30
N GLY A 59 19.18 -13.94 -10.24
CA GLY A 59 19.41 -12.88 -11.23
C GLY A 59 18.48 -11.67 -11.08
N PRO A 60 18.64 -10.68 -11.98
CA PRO A 60 17.82 -9.47 -11.94
C PRO A 60 16.36 -9.81 -12.22
N PRO A 61 15.42 -9.09 -11.58
CA PRO A 61 14.00 -9.22 -11.91
C PRO A 61 13.77 -8.82 -13.36
N GLY A 62 12.84 -9.50 -14.01
CA GLY A 62 12.46 -9.15 -15.38
C GLY A 62 11.84 -7.74 -15.45
N ARG A 63 11.93 -7.08 -16.62
CA ARG A 63 11.35 -5.75 -16.83
C ARG A 63 9.81 -5.72 -16.90
N ALA A 64 9.17 -6.87 -16.79
CA ALA A 64 7.72 -6.99 -16.87
C ALA A 64 6.99 -6.57 -15.59
N VAL A 65 7.71 -6.42 -14.47
CA VAL A 65 7.14 -6.02 -13.18
C VAL A 65 7.84 -4.75 -12.70
N MET A 66 7.04 -3.79 -12.26
CA MET A 66 7.50 -2.55 -11.65
C MET A 66 6.75 -2.30 -10.35
N ILE A 67 7.38 -1.59 -9.42
CA ILE A 67 6.73 -1.14 -8.19
C ILE A 67 6.27 0.30 -8.41
N TRP A 68 4.98 0.55 -8.29
CA TRP A 68 4.40 1.89 -8.39
C TRP A 68 4.15 2.44 -6.98
N LEU A 69 4.73 3.60 -6.67
CA LEU A 69 4.63 4.23 -5.35
C LEU A 69 4.08 5.66 -5.50
N GLN A 70 2.94 5.92 -4.90
CA GLN A 70 2.45 7.29 -4.78
C GLN A 70 3.19 8.00 -3.64
N VAL A 71 3.75 9.16 -3.96
CA VAL A 71 4.41 10.05 -3.00
C VAL A 71 3.64 11.38 -2.90
N ARG A 72 3.90 12.12 -1.85
CA ARG A 72 3.22 13.39 -1.59
C ARG A 72 3.84 14.56 -2.36
N ASP A 73 5.16 14.56 -2.48
CA ASP A 73 5.97 15.65 -3.02
C ASP A 73 7.12 15.00 -3.83
N LEU A 74 6.92 14.88 -5.13
CA LEU A 74 7.89 14.23 -6.00
C LEU A 74 9.17 15.04 -6.17
N PRO A 75 9.15 16.38 -6.27
CA PRO A 75 10.36 17.21 -6.28
C PRO A 75 11.24 16.99 -5.04
N ALA A 76 10.65 16.96 -3.85
CA ALA A 76 11.40 16.71 -2.61
C ALA A 76 12.02 15.30 -2.60
N GLU A 77 11.26 14.29 -3.02
CA GLU A 77 11.75 12.91 -3.13
C GLU A 77 12.86 12.77 -4.20
N HIS A 78 12.74 13.47 -5.32
CA HIS A 78 13.77 13.51 -6.35
C HIS A 78 15.08 14.07 -5.80
N ALA A 79 15.03 15.25 -5.16
CA ALA A 79 16.22 15.87 -4.57
C ALA A 79 16.90 14.97 -3.52
N ARG A 80 16.10 14.33 -2.66
CA ARG A 80 16.56 13.42 -1.62
C ARG A 80 17.21 12.17 -2.21
N LEU A 81 16.60 11.54 -3.20
CA LEU A 81 17.08 10.33 -3.86
C LEU A 81 18.34 10.60 -4.68
N ALA A 82 18.41 11.72 -5.38
CA ALA A 82 19.61 12.14 -6.09
C ALA A 82 20.79 12.35 -5.13
N ALA A 83 20.55 13.02 -3.99
CA ALA A 83 21.58 13.23 -2.96
C ALA A 83 22.05 11.92 -2.32
N SER A 84 21.20 10.89 -2.23
CA SER A 84 21.55 9.56 -1.69
C SER A 84 22.22 8.64 -2.71
N GLY A 85 22.42 9.09 -3.96
CA GLY A 85 23.03 8.31 -5.03
C GLY A 85 22.14 7.21 -5.61
N ALA A 86 20.82 7.34 -5.47
CA ALA A 86 19.88 6.43 -6.11
C ALA A 86 20.01 6.50 -7.64
N ARG A 87 19.88 5.36 -8.29
CA ARG A 87 19.94 5.30 -9.76
C ARG A 87 18.62 5.80 -10.36
N ILE A 88 18.63 7.05 -10.83
CA ILE A 88 17.50 7.65 -11.51
C ILE A 88 17.56 7.23 -12.99
N LEU A 89 16.50 6.57 -13.46
CA LEU A 89 16.33 6.14 -14.85
C LEU A 89 15.64 7.17 -15.71
N ARG A 90 14.76 7.94 -15.07
CA ARG A 90 13.98 9.00 -15.72
C ARG A 90 13.66 10.08 -14.71
N GLU A 91 14.02 11.30 -15.08
CA GLU A 91 13.70 12.50 -14.30
C GLU A 91 12.18 12.73 -14.18
N PRO A 92 11.72 13.52 -13.19
CA PRO A 92 10.30 13.85 -13.06
C PRO A 92 9.72 14.48 -14.32
N VAL A 93 8.65 13.88 -14.85
CA VAL A 93 7.92 14.36 -16.02
C VAL A 93 6.44 14.31 -15.73
N THR A 94 5.71 15.39 -16.06
CA THR A 94 4.24 15.37 -16.04
C THR A 94 3.75 14.67 -17.31
N GLU A 95 3.02 13.60 -17.11
CA GLU A 95 2.48 12.77 -18.17
C GLU A 95 1.19 13.35 -18.78
N PRO A 96 0.84 12.97 -20.01
CA PRO A 96 -0.40 13.42 -20.64
C PRO A 96 -1.67 13.12 -19.85
N TRP A 97 -1.64 12.12 -18.99
CA TRP A 97 -2.74 11.75 -18.08
C TRP A 97 -2.74 12.51 -16.76
N GLY A 98 -1.85 13.51 -16.59
CA GLY A 98 -1.88 14.47 -15.50
C GLY A 98 -1.14 14.04 -14.23
N LEU A 99 -0.45 12.90 -14.22
CA LEU A 99 0.43 12.50 -13.12
C LEU A 99 1.86 12.97 -13.37
N THR A 100 2.59 13.30 -12.30
CA THR A 100 4.03 13.52 -12.42
C THR A 100 4.75 12.27 -11.94
N GLU A 101 5.62 11.72 -12.79
CA GLU A 101 6.30 10.44 -12.58
C GLU A 101 7.80 10.59 -12.71
N MET A 102 8.56 9.87 -11.87
CA MET A 102 9.98 9.62 -12.05
C MET A 102 10.27 8.13 -11.88
N TRP A 103 11.34 7.66 -12.50
CA TRP A 103 11.70 6.26 -12.44
C TRP A 103 13.08 6.09 -11.83
N ILE A 104 13.18 5.17 -10.89
CA ILE A 104 14.44 4.75 -10.29
C ILE A 104 14.61 3.24 -10.41
N GLU A 105 15.77 2.74 -10.07
CA GLU A 105 16.08 1.33 -10.08
C GLU A 105 16.75 0.95 -8.75
N ASP A 106 16.33 -0.18 -8.19
CA ASP A 106 17.00 -0.74 -7.02
C ASP A 106 18.33 -1.40 -7.40
N PRO A 107 19.14 -1.85 -6.45
CA PRO A 107 20.45 -2.47 -6.74
C PRO A 107 20.41 -3.72 -7.61
N ASP A 108 19.29 -4.41 -7.69
CA ASP A 108 19.10 -5.62 -8.49
C ASP A 108 18.41 -5.36 -9.84
N GLY A 109 18.07 -4.10 -10.14
CA GLY A 109 17.43 -3.71 -11.38
C GLY A 109 15.90 -3.72 -11.34
N THR A 110 15.30 -3.81 -10.15
CA THR A 110 13.84 -3.64 -10.00
C THR A 110 13.47 -2.19 -10.27
N ARG A 111 12.59 -1.95 -11.24
CA ARG A 111 12.10 -0.62 -11.53
C ARG A 111 11.06 -0.17 -10.52
N ILE A 112 11.21 1.05 -10.05
CA ILE A 112 10.30 1.72 -9.13
C ILE A 112 9.86 3.03 -9.77
N VAL A 113 8.55 3.20 -9.92
CA VAL A 113 7.94 4.41 -10.43
C VAL A 113 7.40 5.20 -9.24
N LEU A 114 7.97 6.37 -9.00
CA LEU A 114 7.48 7.31 -8.00
C LEU A 114 6.53 8.28 -8.67
N VAL A 115 5.34 8.46 -8.09
CA VAL A 115 4.25 9.20 -8.72
C VAL A 115 3.65 10.19 -7.76
N GLU A 116 3.58 11.44 -8.19
CA GLU A 116 2.76 12.45 -7.54
C GLU A 116 1.42 12.55 -8.26
N VAL A 117 0.35 12.39 -7.49
CA VAL A 117 -1.03 12.52 -7.96
C VAL A 117 -1.56 13.89 -7.53
N PRO A 118 -1.88 14.82 -8.44
CA PRO A 118 -2.45 16.13 -8.12
C PRO A 118 -3.72 16.02 -7.27
N GLY A 119 -3.98 17.02 -6.44
CA GLY A 119 -5.08 17.00 -5.47
C GLY A 119 -6.48 16.88 -6.10
N ASP A 120 -6.64 17.41 -7.31
CA ASP A 120 -7.88 17.38 -8.10
C ASP A 120 -7.99 16.19 -9.04
N HIS A 121 -6.92 15.37 -9.17
CA HIS A 121 -6.90 14.24 -10.07
C HIS A 121 -7.92 13.14 -9.66
N PRO A 122 -8.61 12.51 -10.63
CA PRO A 122 -9.62 11.45 -10.34
C PRO A 122 -9.12 10.30 -9.47
N LEU A 123 -7.84 9.93 -9.54
CA LEU A 123 -7.24 8.89 -8.68
C LEU A 123 -7.26 9.23 -7.19
N ARG A 124 -7.40 10.51 -6.81
CA ARG A 124 -7.57 10.90 -5.40
C ARG A 124 -9.01 10.79 -4.93
N ARG A 125 -9.95 10.66 -5.83
CA ARG A 125 -11.36 10.49 -5.49
C ARG A 125 -11.60 9.03 -5.10
N ASP A 126 -12.34 8.82 -4.02
CA ASP A 126 -12.81 7.49 -3.67
C ASP A 126 -13.83 7.05 -4.71
N THR A 127 -13.41 6.20 -5.64
CA THR A 127 -14.25 5.64 -6.68
C THR A 127 -15.04 4.42 -6.23
N ARG A 128 -14.88 3.99 -4.96
CA ARG A 128 -15.76 2.99 -4.39
C ARG A 128 -17.17 3.55 -4.51
N LEU A 129 -18.05 2.83 -5.19
CA LEU A 129 -19.46 3.18 -5.24
C LEU A 129 -19.89 3.43 -3.80
N SER A 130 -20.23 4.67 -3.49
CA SER A 130 -20.90 4.99 -2.23
C SER A 130 -22.16 4.15 -2.26
N GLY A 131 -22.12 2.98 -1.65
CA GLY A 131 -23.30 2.18 -1.45
C GLY A 131 -24.31 3.15 -0.84
N LYS A 132 -25.37 3.49 -1.56
CA LYS A 132 -26.52 4.16 -0.95
C LYS A 132 -26.70 3.45 0.38
N PRO A 133 -26.71 4.15 1.52
CA PRO A 133 -27.04 3.49 2.77
C PRO A 133 -28.37 2.76 2.48
N SER A 134 -28.35 1.45 2.58
CA SER A 134 -29.55 0.62 2.49
C SER A 134 -30.53 1.31 3.40
N ALA A 135 -31.61 1.88 2.82
CA ALA A 135 -32.66 2.52 3.58
C ALA A 135 -33.06 1.51 4.65
N GLY A 136 -32.71 1.83 5.90
CA GLY A 136 -32.85 0.91 7.01
C GLY A 136 -34.30 0.40 7.00
N ARG A 137 -34.45 -0.89 6.84
CA ARG A 137 -35.73 -1.56 7.05
C ARG A 137 -36.26 -1.07 8.41
N PRO A 138 -37.42 -0.42 8.49
CA PRO A 138 -37.93 0.09 9.76
C PRO A 138 -37.98 -1.10 10.72
N VAL A 139 -37.25 -1.01 11.81
CA VAL A 139 -37.38 -1.94 12.94
C VAL A 139 -38.79 -1.73 13.44
N ARG A 140 -39.67 -2.67 13.16
CA ARG A 140 -40.98 -2.74 13.82
C ARG A 140 -40.73 -2.97 15.29
N THR A 141 -40.66 -1.89 16.06
CA THR A 141 -40.81 -1.93 17.50
C THR A 141 -42.22 -2.39 17.80
N GLY A 142 -42.40 -3.69 17.95
CA GLY A 142 -43.60 -4.29 18.49
C GLY A 142 -43.71 -3.93 19.97
N VAL A 143 -44.31 -2.80 20.28
CA VAL A 143 -44.83 -2.55 21.62
C VAL A 143 -46.03 -3.49 21.80
N ALA A 144 -45.79 -4.58 22.52
CA ALA A 144 -46.88 -5.45 23.02
C ALA A 144 -47.72 -4.64 24.01
N ALA A 145 -48.89 -4.18 23.55
CA ALA A 145 -49.88 -3.62 24.44
C ALA A 145 -50.32 -4.69 25.47
N ARG A 146 -49.94 -4.49 26.72
CA ARG A 146 -50.49 -5.24 27.83
C ARG A 146 -52.00 -4.90 27.93
N ARG A 147 -52.84 -5.91 27.74
CA ARG A 147 -54.27 -5.82 28.10
C ARG A 147 -54.40 -5.75 29.62
N PRO A 148 -55.26 -4.84 30.16
CA PRO A 148 -55.56 -4.82 31.58
C PRO A 148 -56.40 -6.03 31.97
N GLY A 149 -56.11 -6.58 33.14
CA GLY A 149 -56.75 -7.78 33.68
C GLY A 149 -58.22 -7.63 33.94
N GLY A 150 -58.98 -8.68 33.62
CA GLY A 150 -60.33 -8.86 34.04
C GLY A 150 -60.43 -9.28 35.53
N PRO A 151 -61.56 -9.04 36.19
CA PRO A 151 -61.72 -9.31 37.60
C PRO A 151 -61.84 -10.81 37.88
N PRO A 152 -61.59 -11.26 39.17
CA PRO A 152 -61.63 -12.67 39.55
C PRO A 152 -63.08 -13.17 39.69
N PRO A 153 -63.31 -14.46 39.46
CA PRO A 153 -64.64 -15.06 39.68
C PRO A 153 -64.91 -15.15 41.20
N ARG A 154 -66.18 -14.86 41.53
CA ARG A 154 -66.72 -15.04 42.90
C ARG A 154 -67.09 -16.49 43.13
N THR A 155 -66.78 -16.99 44.33
CA THR A 155 -67.15 -18.20 45.08
C THR A 155 -66.99 -19.54 44.43
#